data_6459952fbb713701d5c11f645191f36b
#
_entry.id   6459952fbb713701d5c11f645191f36b
#
_cell.length_a   1.000
_cell.length_b   1.000
_cell.length_c   1.000
_cell.angle_alpha   90.00
_cell.angle_beta   90.00
_cell.angle_gamma   90.00
#
_symmetry.space_group_name_H-M   'P 1'
#
loop_
_entity.id
_entity.type
_entity.pdbx_description
1 polymer ?
#
loop_
_entity_poly.entity_id
_entity_poly.type
_entity_poly.pdbx_seq_one_letter_code
_entity_poly.pdbx_strand_id
1 'polypeptide(L)'
;MNKKLIAIDLDGTTLNQKSLITLKTEETLKKAIRAGHHVSIATGRPFRMSYHFYRQLGLTTPMVNFNGALVHIPNQYWAHEKETLIDKQIVFDILAQKRQLNLDFIAAENRETYFIDSFDSFDKKIFAATNPSPQNLLSPKNLTTNPTSLLVRTNKQDAEQVSKELIRQFGRFVDVRTWGGPMAILEILSKGIEKAKGVRRIANYLNIDQKDVIAFGDEHNDLELLDYAGWGVAMKNGTEQLKSIANDVTEHTNQEDGLATYLEDLLAL
;
A
#
# COMPACT_ATOMS: atom_id res chain seq x y z
N MET A 1 -5.97 -30.02 -2.77
CA MET A 1 -5.82 -28.88 -1.83
C MET A 1 -6.84 -27.83 -2.20
N ASN A 2 -7.48 -27.17 -1.23
CA ASN A 2 -8.41 -26.06 -1.54
C ASN A 2 -7.62 -24.91 -2.16
N LYS A 3 -8.23 -24.18 -3.12
CA LYS A 3 -7.64 -22.98 -3.69
C LYS A 3 -7.46 -21.93 -2.60
N LYS A 4 -6.29 -21.30 -2.54
CA LYS A 4 -5.97 -20.23 -1.59
C LYS A 4 -5.90 -18.89 -2.32
N LEU A 5 -6.22 -17.81 -1.59
CA LEU A 5 -5.84 -16.44 -1.95
C LEU A 5 -4.60 -16.06 -1.16
N ILE A 6 -3.52 -15.79 -1.85
CA ILE A 6 -2.23 -15.38 -1.28
C ILE A 6 -2.14 -13.86 -1.47
N ALA A 7 -2.36 -13.11 -0.41
CA ALA A 7 -2.25 -11.66 -0.40
C ALA A 7 -0.82 -11.27 0.04
N ILE A 8 -0.11 -10.56 -0.81
CA ILE A 8 1.28 -10.19 -0.56
C ILE A 8 1.45 -8.66 -0.51
N ASP A 9 2.06 -8.16 0.55
CA ASP A 9 2.61 -6.82 0.53
C ASP A 9 3.87 -6.76 -0.36
N LEU A 10 4.29 -5.56 -0.75
CA LEU A 10 5.45 -5.34 -1.59
C LEU A 10 6.70 -4.96 -0.78
N ASP A 11 6.69 -3.81 -0.13
CA ASP A 11 7.86 -3.23 0.51
C ASP A 11 8.19 -3.94 1.83
N GLY A 12 9.44 -4.43 1.97
CA GLY A 12 9.82 -5.21 3.15
C GLY A 12 9.27 -6.64 3.19
N THR A 13 8.40 -7.03 2.24
CA THR A 13 7.79 -8.36 2.17
C THR A 13 8.19 -9.11 0.90
N THR A 14 7.67 -8.70 -0.26
CA THR A 14 7.96 -9.35 -1.56
C THR A 14 9.21 -8.77 -2.23
N LEU A 15 9.49 -7.49 -1.98
CA LEU A 15 10.61 -6.76 -2.58
C LEU A 15 11.84 -6.80 -1.66
N ASN A 16 13.01 -6.96 -2.28
CA ASN A 16 14.30 -6.81 -1.60
C ASN A 16 14.68 -5.31 -1.42
N GLN A 17 15.85 -5.02 -0.79
CA GLN A 17 16.34 -3.65 -0.56
C GLN A 17 16.57 -2.83 -1.84
N LYS A 18 16.66 -3.49 -3.01
CA LYS A 18 16.76 -2.83 -4.32
C LYS A 18 15.40 -2.57 -4.94
N SER A 19 14.32 -2.80 -4.20
CA SER A 19 12.93 -2.74 -4.69
C SER A 19 12.70 -3.66 -5.90
N LEU A 20 13.24 -4.86 -5.87
CA LEU A 20 13.11 -5.88 -6.92
C LEU A 20 12.51 -7.17 -6.33
N ILE A 21 11.67 -7.86 -7.11
CA ILE A 21 11.30 -9.25 -6.85
C ILE A 21 12.45 -10.12 -7.31
N THR A 22 12.96 -11.00 -6.44
CA THR A 22 14.02 -11.94 -6.80
C THR A 22 13.49 -13.03 -7.73
N LEU A 23 14.37 -13.69 -8.45
CA LEU A 23 13.99 -14.82 -9.32
C LEU A 23 13.29 -15.94 -8.51
N LYS A 24 13.82 -16.26 -7.32
CA LYS A 24 13.23 -17.31 -6.46
C LYS A 24 11.80 -16.93 -6.06
N THR A 25 11.59 -15.71 -5.57
CA THR A 25 10.25 -15.24 -5.17
C THR A 25 9.29 -15.21 -6.37
N GLU A 26 9.74 -14.74 -7.52
CA GLU A 26 8.94 -14.74 -8.76
C GLU A 26 8.52 -16.16 -9.18
N GLU A 27 9.49 -17.09 -9.23
CA GLU A 27 9.24 -18.49 -9.61
C GLU A 27 8.28 -19.18 -8.64
N THR A 28 8.45 -18.98 -7.34
CA THR A 28 7.59 -19.57 -6.31
C THR A 28 6.15 -19.05 -6.41
N LEU A 29 5.95 -17.73 -6.56
CA LEU A 29 4.61 -17.16 -6.76
C LEU A 29 3.97 -17.69 -8.06
N LYS A 30 4.75 -17.81 -9.14
CA LYS A 30 4.26 -18.42 -10.39
C LYS A 30 3.97 -19.93 -10.26
N LYS A 31 4.72 -20.69 -9.43
CA LYS A 31 4.38 -22.07 -9.10
C LYS A 31 3.04 -22.15 -8.36
N ALA A 32 2.82 -21.29 -7.35
CA ALA A 32 1.56 -21.23 -6.63
C ALA A 32 0.37 -20.94 -7.57
N ILE A 33 0.53 -20.00 -8.52
CA ILE A 33 -0.49 -19.72 -9.54
C ILE A 33 -0.76 -20.96 -10.42
N ARG A 34 0.30 -21.64 -10.90
CA ARG A 34 0.15 -22.88 -11.69
C ARG A 34 -0.50 -24.02 -10.91
N ALA A 35 -0.30 -24.08 -9.60
CA ALA A 35 -0.98 -25.03 -8.70
C ALA A 35 -2.46 -24.68 -8.47
N GLY A 36 -2.96 -23.58 -9.04
CA GLY A 36 -4.35 -23.18 -9.00
C GLY A 36 -4.71 -22.21 -7.85
N HIS A 37 -3.73 -21.69 -7.12
CA HIS A 37 -3.92 -20.64 -6.14
C HIS A 37 -4.02 -19.26 -6.80
N HIS A 38 -4.59 -18.30 -6.09
CA HIS A 38 -4.69 -16.91 -6.51
C HIS A 38 -3.66 -16.07 -5.75
N VAL A 39 -2.87 -15.27 -6.45
CA VAL A 39 -1.93 -14.31 -5.85
C VAL A 39 -2.46 -12.90 -6.09
N SER A 40 -2.49 -12.07 -5.07
CA SER A 40 -2.92 -10.68 -5.14
C SER A 40 -1.96 -9.76 -4.39
N ILE A 41 -1.57 -8.66 -5.01
CA ILE A 41 -0.79 -7.61 -4.37
C ILE A 41 -1.71 -6.76 -3.48
N ALA A 42 -1.27 -6.49 -2.24
CA ALA A 42 -1.93 -5.60 -1.28
C ALA A 42 -0.91 -4.60 -0.72
N THR A 43 -0.81 -3.43 -1.33
CA THR A 43 0.27 -2.48 -1.07
C THR A 43 -0.22 -1.05 -0.75
N GLY A 44 0.59 -0.30 0.00
CA GLY A 44 0.44 1.15 0.14
C GLY A 44 0.79 1.92 -1.14
N ARG A 45 1.56 1.34 -2.03
CA ARG A 45 1.98 2.02 -3.27
C ARG A 45 0.80 2.41 -4.15
N PRO A 46 0.87 3.56 -4.86
CA PRO A 46 -0.04 3.88 -5.95
C PRO A 46 0.12 2.88 -7.12
N PHE A 47 -0.92 2.77 -7.93
CA PHE A 47 -0.95 1.86 -9.09
C PHE A 47 0.27 2.05 -10.02
N ARG A 48 0.59 3.28 -10.38
CA ARG A 48 1.74 3.59 -11.26
C ARG A 48 3.09 3.05 -10.75
N MET A 49 3.22 2.87 -9.41
CA MET A 49 4.45 2.38 -8.77
C MET A 49 4.47 0.87 -8.51
N SER A 50 3.38 0.18 -8.76
CA SER A 50 3.22 -1.26 -8.47
C SER A 50 2.85 -2.10 -9.69
N TYR A 51 2.35 -1.47 -10.76
CA TYR A 51 1.87 -2.18 -11.95
C TYR A 51 2.92 -3.05 -12.64
N HIS A 52 4.18 -2.64 -12.66
CA HIS A 52 5.25 -3.43 -13.27
C HIS A 52 5.49 -4.75 -12.52
N PHE A 53 5.32 -4.81 -11.19
CA PHE A 53 5.37 -6.05 -10.41
C PHE A 53 4.18 -6.96 -10.71
N TYR A 54 2.99 -6.38 -10.84
CA TYR A 54 1.80 -7.11 -11.25
C TYR A 54 2.02 -7.81 -12.60
N ARG A 55 2.59 -7.11 -13.57
CA ARG A 55 2.96 -7.67 -14.87
C ARG A 55 4.07 -8.71 -14.79
N GLN A 56 5.12 -8.46 -14.01
CA GLN A 56 6.24 -9.37 -13.82
C GLN A 56 5.76 -10.73 -13.29
N LEU A 57 4.85 -10.73 -12.34
CA LEU A 57 4.28 -11.95 -11.77
C LEU A 57 3.21 -12.59 -12.67
N GLY A 58 2.78 -11.92 -13.73
CA GLY A 58 1.72 -12.41 -14.63
C GLY A 58 0.36 -12.52 -13.95
N LEU A 59 0.06 -11.62 -12.99
CA LEU A 59 -1.18 -11.65 -12.25
C LEU A 59 -2.39 -11.29 -13.12
N THR A 60 -3.53 -11.91 -12.81
CA THR A 60 -4.84 -11.61 -13.42
C THR A 60 -5.91 -11.31 -12.35
N THR A 61 -5.57 -11.48 -11.09
CA THR A 61 -6.43 -11.18 -9.95
C THR A 61 -6.57 -9.67 -9.73
N PRO A 62 -7.63 -9.20 -9.07
CA PRO A 62 -7.63 -7.82 -8.60
C PRO A 62 -6.46 -7.56 -7.65
N MET A 63 -6.03 -6.30 -7.56
CA MET A 63 -5.00 -5.85 -6.61
C MET A 63 -5.50 -4.71 -5.74
N VAL A 64 -4.80 -4.49 -4.63
CA VAL A 64 -5.06 -3.43 -3.66
C VAL A 64 -3.91 -2.42 -3.71
N ASN A 65 -4.24 -1.16 -3.93
CA ASN A 65 -3.32 -0.02 -3.88
C ASN A 65 -3.77 0.99 -2.81
N PHE A 66 -2.87 1.93 -2.46
CA PHE A 66 -3.13 2.98 -1.48
C PHE A 66 -3.73 2.42 -0.18
N ASN A 67 -3.13 1.34 0.35
CA ASN A 67 -3.57 0.68 1.57
C ASN A 67 -5.06 0.25 1.58
N GLY A 68 -5.68 0.07 0.41
CA GLY A 68 -7.09 -0.31 0.29
C GLY A 68 -8.02 0.76 -0.27
N ALA A 69 -7.52 1.98 -0.50
CA ALA A 69 -8.32 3.03 -1.12
C ALA A 69 -8.67 2.74 -2.59
N LEU A 70 -7.84 1.94 -3.27
CA LEU A 70 -8.11 1.47 -4.63
C LEU A 70 -8.02 -0.05 -4.69
N VAL A 71 -9.11 -0.70 -5.13
CA VAL A 71 -9.17 -2.15 -5.38
C VAL A 71 -9.69 -2.34 -6.79
N HIS A 72 -8.87 -2.89 -7.68
CA HIS A 72 -9.16 -2.93 -9.11
C HIS A 72 -8.46 -4.09 -9.82
N ILE A 73 -8.89 -4.41 -11.05
CA ILE A 73 -8.10 -5.22 -11.99
C ILE A 73 -7.37 -4.25 -12.93
N PRO A 74 -6.02 -4.26 -12.95
CA PRO A 74 -5.26 -3.36 -13.80
C PRO A 74 -5.68 -3.37 -15.27
N ASN A 75 -5.95 -2.19 -15.83
CA ASN A 75 -6.28 -1.98 -17.23
C ASN A 75 -7.49 -2.78 -17.75
N GLN A 76 -8.39 -3.18 -16.86
CA GLN A 76 -9.61 -3.90 -17.20
C GLN A 76 -10.80 -3.31 -16.45
N TYR A 77 -11.97 -3.29 -17.12
CA TYR A 77 -13.21 -3.00 -16.41
C TYR A 77 -13.53 -4.16 -15.44
N TRP A 78 -13.82 -3.81 -14.21
CA TRP A 78 -14.25 -4.76 -13.19
C TRP A 78 -15.42 -4.17 -12.40
N ALA A 79 -16.60 -4.81 -12.49
CA ALA A 79 -17.82 -4.29 -11.86
C ALA A 79 -17.73 -4.15 -10.33
N HIS A 80 -16.76 -4.81 -9.68
CA HIS A 80 -16.50 -4.72 -8.24
C HIS A 80 -15.35 -3.78 -7.89
N GLU A 81 -14.85 -3.00 -8.85
CA GLU A 81 -13.83 -1.99 -8.57
C GLU A 81 -14.30 -1.03 -7.48
N LYS A 82 -13.40 -0.65 -6.60
CA LYS A 82 -13.67 0.33 -5.54
C LYS A 82 -12.53 1.29 -5.45
N GLU A 83 -12.84 2.56 -5.60
CA GLU A 83 -11.93 3.66 -5.29
C GLU A 83 -12.59 4.56 -4.24
N THR A 84 -11.85 4.89 -3.19
CA THR A 84 -12.32 5.76 -2.10
C THR A 84 -11.40 6.99 -2.06
N LEU A 85 -12.01 8.16 -2.23
CA LEU A 85 -11.30 9.41 -2.46
C LEU A 85 -11.39 10.32 -1.24
N ILE A 86 -10.41 11.22 -1.09
CA ILE A 86 -10.41 12.31 -0.12
C ILE A 86 -11.08 13.51 -0.77
N ASP A 87 -11.91 14.24 -0.03
CA ASP A 87 -12.42 15.53 -0.53
C ASP A 87 -11.23 16.48 -0.79
N LYS A 88 -11.10 16.94 -2.03
CA LYS A 88 -10.03 17.89 -2.41
C LYS A 88 -10.03 19.19 -1.62
N GLN A 89 -11.17 19.57 -1.00
CA GLN A 89 -11.21 20.72 -0.13
C GLN A 89 -10.29 20.53 1.08
N ILE A 90 -10.24 19.32 1.66
CA ILE A 90 -9.30 18.98 2.75
C ILE A 90 -7.85 19.20 2.30
N VAL A 91 -7.53 18.84 1.05
CA VAL A 91 -6.18 19.06 0.49
C VAL A 91 -5.83 20.55 0.45
N PHE A 92 -6.76 21.39 -0.02
CA PHE A 92 -6.54 22.84 -0.09
C PHE A 92 -6.54 23.50 1.28
N ASP A 93 -7.34 23.01 2.23
CA ASP A 93 -7.33 23.49 3.61
C ASP A 93 -5.99 23.20 4.30
N ILE A 94 -5.41 22.00 4.07
CA ILE A 94 -4.06 21.66 4.57
C ILE A 94 -2.99 22.49 3.85
N LEU A 95 -3.11 22.68 2.54
CA LEU A 95 -2.18 23.52 1.76
C LEU A 95 -2.16 24.97 2.27
N ALA A 96 -3.32 25.53 2.60
CA ALA A 96 -3.43 26.87 3.17
C ALA A 96 -2.74 27.00 4.54
N GLN A 97 -2.69 25.90 5.30
CA GLN A 97 -2.04 25.82 6.62
C GLN A 97 -0.57 25.36 6.56
N LYS A 98 0.03 25.17 5.35
CA LYS A 98 1.38 24.64 5.19
C LYS A 98 2.41 25.28 6.11
N ARG A 99 2.44 26.60 6.20
CA ARG A 99 3.39 27.34 7.05
C ARG A 99 3.09 27.16 8.54
N GLN A 100 1.83 27.20 8.93
CA GLN A 100 1.40 27.04 10.31
C GLN A 100 1.71 25.64 10.85
N LEU A 101 1.57 24.61 10.01
CA LEU A 101 1.84 23.22 10.32
C LEU A 101 3.31 22.83 10.09
N ASN A 102 4.17 23.77 9.70
CA ASN A 102 5.59 23.55 9.42
C ASN A 102 5.82 22.37 8.46
N LEU A 103 5.05 22.33 7.34
CA LEU A 103 5.18 21.27 6.35
C LEU A 103 6.22 21.63 5.29
N ASP A 104 7.12 20.69 5.02
CA ASP A 104 8.15 20.83 3.98
C ASP A 104 7.54 20.65 2.59
N PHE A 105 6.69 19.62 2.43
CA PHE A 105 6.00 19.39 1.17
C PHE A 105 4.58 18.85 1.38
N ILE A 106 3.77 19.02 0.35
CA ILE A 106 2.42 18.46 0.25
C ILE A 106 2.25 17.86 -1.14
N ALA A 107 1.77 16.62 -1.22
CA ALA A 107 1.47 15.98 -2.49
C ALA A 107 0.15 15.23 -2.45
N ALA A 108 -0.74 15.53 -3.38
CA ALA A 108 -1.94 14.74 -3.62
C ALA A 108 -1.67 13.71 -4.72
N GLU A 109 -2.20 12.51 -4.56
CA GLU A 109 -2.01 11.42 -5.52
C GLU A 109 -3.37 10.81 -5.92
N ASN A 110 -3.48 10.43 -7.18
CA ASN A 110 -4.52 9.55 -7.66
C ASN A 110 -3.90 8.33 -8.37
N ARG A 111 -4.74 7.49 -8.97
CA ARG A 111 -4.31 6.26 -9.66
C ARG A 111 -3.12 6.48 -10.59
N GLU A 112 -3.18 7.51 -11.43
CA GLU A 112 -2.27 7.69 -12.57
C GLU A 112 -1.22 8.79 -12.36
N THR A 113 -1.49 9.76 -11.50
CA THR A 113 -0.63 10.93 -11.39
C THR A 113 -0.54 11.45 -9.95
N TYR A 114 0.32 12.45 -9.77
CA TYR A 114 0.53 13.15 -8.52
C TYR A 114 0.54 14.66 -8.75
N PHE A 115 0.26 15.41 -7.69
CA PHE A 115 0.32 16.86 -7.66
C PHE A 115 1.14 17.29 -6.45
N ILE A 116 2.14 18.13 -6.64
CA ILE A 116 3.05 18.63 -5.61
C ILE A 116 2.91 20.13 -5.44
N ASP A 117 3.08 20.60 -4.24
CA ASP A 117 2.94 22.02 -3.91
C ASP A 117 4.06 22.91 -4.47
N SER A 118 5.26 22.32 -4.71
CA SER A 118 6.43 23.01 -5.28
C SER A 118 7.33 22.02 -6.01
N PHE A 119 7.97 22.46 -7.10
CA PHE A 119 8.99 21.66 -7.77
C PHE A 119 10.24 21.41 -6.92
N ASP A 120 10.56 22.34 -6.01
CA ASP A 120 11.70 22.21 -5.09
C ASP A 120 11.50 21.09 -4.06
N SER A 121 10.25 20.72 -3.79
CA SER A 121 9.90 19.64 -2.87
C SER A 121 9.86 18.25 -3.53
N PHE A 122 10.07 18.17 -4.86
CA PHE A 122 10.00 16.91 -5.59
C PHE A 122 11.15 15.96 -5.22
N ASP A 123 10.78 14.75 -4.81
CA ASP A 123 11.72 13.66 -4.53
C ASP A 123 11.40 12.44 -5.41
N LYS A 124 12.33 12.08 -6.30
CA LYS A 124 12.20 10.92 -7.19
C LYS A 124 11.99 9.62 -6.45
N LYS A 125 12.50 9.49 -5.22
CA LYS A 125 12.33 8.27 -4.41
C LYS A 125 10.90 8.11 -3.92
N ILE A 126 10.22 9.24 -3.61
CA ILE A 126 8.83 9.22 -3.14
C ILE A 126 7.89 8.92 -4.30
N PHE A 127 8.10 9.55 -5.46
CA PHE A 127 7.14 9.46 -6.57
C PHE A 127 7.49 8.40 -7.62
N ALA A 128 8.72 7.86 -7.61
CA ALA A 128 9.25 6.95 -8.64
C ALA A 128 8.94 7.42 -10.07
N ALA A 129 9.01 8.72 -10.30
CA ALA A 129 8.55 9.39 -11.51
C ALA A 129 9.66 10.22 -12.16
N THR A 130 9.43 10.58 -13.42
CA THR A 130 10.21 11.60 -14.13
C THR A 130 9.98 12.98 -13.51
N ASN A 131 10.80 13.94 -13.86
CA ASN A 131 10.64 15.32 -13.37
C ASN A 131 9.21 15.82 -13.58
N PRO A 132 8.64 16.52 -12.58
CA PRO A 132 7.29 17.05 -12.68
C PRO A 132 7.19 18.14 -13.74
N SER A 133 6.02 18.27 -14.31
CA SER A 133 5.64 19.32 -15.25
C SER A 133 4.70 20.34 -14.59
N PRO A 134 4.39 21.48 -15.22
CA PRO A 134 3.46 22.45 -14.67
C PRO A 134 2.06 21.88 -14.33
N GLN A 135 1.64 20.80 -15.00
CA GLN A 135 0.39 20.10 -14.72
C GLN A 135 0.41 19.35 -13.38
N ASN A 136 1.61 19.04 -12.86
CA ASN A 136 1.81 18.40 -11.58
C ASN A 136 1.83 19.38 -10.38
N LEU A 137 1.71 20.69 -10.62
CA LEU A 137 1.61 21.65 -9.52
C LEU A 137 0.23 21.55 -8.86
N LEU A 138 0.24 21.39 -7.54
CA LEU A 138 -0.97 21.34 -6.72
C LEU A 138 -1.66 22.71 -6.71
N SER A 139 -2.77 22.78 -7.40
CA SER A 139 -3.58 23.98 -7.52
C SER A 139 -5.03 23.61 -7.85
N PRO A 140 -6.02 24.50 -7.59
CA PRO A 140 -7.42 24.26 -8.02
C PRO A 140 -7.58 24.04 -9.52
N LYS A 141 -6.67 24.58 -10.33
CA LYS A 141 -6.66 24.40 -11.79
C LYS A 141 -6.27 22.99 -12.20
N ASN A 142 -5.30 22.38 -11.49
CA ASN A 142 -4.72 21.10 -11.87
C ASN A 142 -5.40 19.93 -11.11
N LEU A 143 -5.60 20.04 -9.80
CA LEU A 143 -6.35 19.06 -9.00
C LEU A 143 -7.85 19.34 -9.12
N THR A 144 -8.45 18.88 -10.21
CA THR A 144 -9.89 19.11 -10.49
C THR A 144 -10.81 18.07 -9.84
N THR A 145 -10.29 16.86 -9.57
CA THR A 145 -11.01 15.75 -8.96
C THR A 145 -10.50 15.46 -7.56
N ASN A 146 -11.27 14.76 -6.77
CA ASN A 146 -10.85 14.27 -5.47
C ASN A 146 -9.68 13.29 -5.62
N PRO A 147 -8.58 13.42 -4.84
CA PRO A 147 -7.45 12.49 -4.89
C PRO A 147 -7.71 11.23 -4.05
N THR A 148 -6.91 10.19 -4.29
CA THR A 148 -6.95 8.94 -3.53
C THR A 148 -6.19 9.05 -2.23
N SER A 149 -5.03 9.74 -2.23
CA SER A 149 -4.21 9.98 -1.05
C SER A 149 -3.64 11.38 -1.03
N LEU A 150 -3.23 11.80 0.16
CA LEU A 150 -2.45 13.02 0.37
C LEU A 150 -1.23 12.67 1.23
N LEU A 151 -0.06 13.08 0.78
CA LEU A 151 1.19 12.96 1.51
C LEU A 151 1.59 14.34 2.03
N VAL A 152 1.99 14.41 3.28
CA VAL A 152 2.61 15.61 3.85
C VAL A 152 3.90 15.23 4.55
N ARG A 153 4.94 16.06 4.42
CA ARG A 153 6.20 15.87 5.13
C ARG A 153 6.45 17.06 6.04
N THR A 154 6.92 16.76 7.22
CA THR A 154 7.39 17.71 8.22
C THR A 154 8.72 17.23 8.78
N ASN A 155 9.31 17.95 9.72
CA ASN A 155 10.47 17.43 10.44
C ASN A 155 10.03 16.34 11.46
N LYS A 156 10.96 15.47 11.85
CA LYS A 156 10.66 14.35 12.76
C LYS A 156 10.13 14.78 14.13
N GLN A 157 10.54 15.94 14.62
CA GLN A 157 10.14 16.43 15.96
C GLN A 157 8.69 16.87 15.96
N ASP A 158 8.18 17.37 14.84
CA ASP A 158 6.83 17.90 14.70
C ASP A 158 5.82 16.85 14.20
N ALA A 159 6.27 15.70 13.68
CA ALA A 159 5.41 14.73 13.00
C ALA A 159 4.23 14.25 13.86
N GLU A 160 4.45 13.96 15.13
CA GLU A 160 3.40 13.53 16.04
C GLU A 160 2.39 14.66 16.31
N GLN A 161 2.89 15.88 16.51
CA GLN A 161 2.04 17.06 16.75
C GLN A 161 1.22 17.41 15.50
N VAL A 162 1.84 17.36 14.32
CA VAL A 162 1.16 17.59 13.03
C VAL A 162 0.09 16.53 12.81
N SER A 163 0.40 15.26 13.07
CA SER A 163 -0.57 14.17 12.96
C SER A 163 -1.78 14.40 13.89
N LYS A 164 -1.55 14.74 15.16
CA LYS A 164 -2.63 15.04 16.12
C LYS A 164 -3.48 16.22 15.66
N GLU A 165 -2.87 17.26 15.13
CA GLU A 165 -3.59 18.42 14.65
C GLU A 165 -4.44 18.13 13.41
N LEU A 166 -3.90 17.36 12.45
CA LEU A 166 -4.65 16.91 11.28
C LEU A 166 -5.83 15.99 11.67
N ILE A 167 -5.62 15.08 12.63
CA ILE A 167 -6.69 14.22 13.16
C ILE A 167 -7.74 15.05 13.88
N ARG A 168 -7.36 16.08 14.67
CA ARG A 168 -8.29 16.97 15.35
C ARG A 168 -9.19 17.71 14.36
N GLN A 169 -8.63 18.19 13.25
CA GLN A 169 -9.37 18.97 12.24
C GLN A 169 -10.20 18.08 11.30
N PHE A 170 -9.62 17.00 10.82
CA PHE A 170 -10.16 16.23 9.69
C PHE A 170 -10.45 14.76 10.02
N GLY A 171 -10.14 14.27 11.23
CA GLY A 171 -10.22 12.86 11.61
C GLY A 171 -11.62 12.24 11.57
N ARG A 172 -12.66 13.04 11.33
CA ARG A 172 -14.00 12.55 11.00
C ARG A 172 -14.08 11.98 9.59
N PHE A 173 -13.24 12.48 8.67
CA PHE A 173 -13.27 12.18 7.24
C PHE A 173 -12.07 11.39 6.76
N VAL A 174 -10.93 11.53 7.44
CA VAL A 174 -9.67 10.92 7.05
C VAL A 174 -8.97 10.21 8.21
N ASP A 175 -8.11 9.26 7.88
CA ASP A 175 -7.09 8.71 8.76
C ASP A 175 -5.73 9.27 8.38
N VAL A 176 -4.88 9.50 9.38
CA VAL A 176 -3.51 9.99 9.23
C VAL A 176 -2.57 8.91 9.75
N ARG A 177 -1.67 8.44 8.92
CA ARG A 177 -0.70 7.37 9.23
C ARG A 177 0.72 7.83 8.92
N THR A 178 1.69 7.33 9.66
CA THR A 178 3.11 7.55 9.34
C THR A 178 3.58 6.49 8.34
N TRP A 179 4.47 6.88 7.43
CA TRP A 179 5.10 5.89 6.53
C TRP A 179 6.12 4.99 7.24
N GLY A 180 6.55 5.37 8.44
CA GLY A 180 7.69 4.75 9.09
C GLY A 180 9.03 5.18 8.48
N GLY A 181 10.14 4.63 9.02
CA GLY A 181 11.48 4.91 8.50
C GLY A 181 12.02 6.31 8.81
N PRO A 182 13.05 6.77 8.07
CA PRO A 182 13.77 8.01 8.37
C PRO A 182 13.03 9.29 7.95
N MET A 183 12.08 9.19 7.03
CA MET A 183 11.32 10.33 6.52
C MET A 183 10.06 10.56 7.35
N ALA A 184 9.85 11.78 7.83
CA ALA A 184 8.66 12.16 8.58
C ALA A 184 7.49 12.46 7.60
N ILE A 185 7.08 11.45 6.85
CA ILE A 185 5.94 11.52 5.93
C ILE A 185 4.70 10.97 6.62
N LEU A 186 3.63 11.76 6.58
CA LEU A 186 2.30 11.35 6.97
C LEU A 186 1.49 11.11 5.70
N GLU A 187 0.86 9.94 5.64
CA GLU A 187 -0.12 9.60 4.61
C GLU A 187 -1.52 9.84 5.16
N ILE A 188 -2.32 10.52 4.37
CA ILE A 188 -3.70 10.85 4.69
C ILE A 188 -4.57 10.12 3.66
N LEU A 189 -5.46 9.29 4.15
CA LEU A 189 -6.41 8.50 3.37
C LEU A 189 -7.83 8.78 3.85
N SER A 190 -8.82 8.46 3.05
CA SER A 190 -10.21 8.48 3.50
C SER A 190 -10.38 7.59 4.74
N LYS A 191 -11.32 7.96 5.61
CA LYS A 191 -11.56 7.28 6.90
C LYS A 191 -11.83 5.78 6.74
N GLY A 192 -11.14 4.98 7.55
CA GLY A 192 -11.35 3.53 7.65
C GLY A 192 -10.80 2.73 6.46
N ILE A 193 -9.83 3.29 5.72
CA ILE A 193 -9.11 2.55 4.67
C ILE A 193 -8.08 1.63 5.30
N GLU A 194 -8.07 0.35 4.88
CA GLU A 194 -7.14 -0.69 5.31
C GLU A 194 -6.99 -1.78 4.23
N LYS A 195 -5.82 -2.41 4.14
CA LYS A 195 -5.54 -3.48 3.17
C LYS A 195 -6.51 -4.65 3.30
N ALA A 196 -6.87 -5.00 4.53
CA ALA A 196 -7.81 -6.09 4.84
C ALA A 196 -9.15 -5.97 4.11
N LYS A 197 -9.74 -4.76 4.06
CA LYS A 197 -11.00 -4.52 3.36
C LYS A 197 -10.88 -4.76 1.86
N GLY A 198 -9.74 -4.38 1.29
CA GLY A 198 -9.43 -4.64 -0.11
C GLY A 198 -9.32 -6.14 -0.39
N VAL A 199 -8.54 -6.86 0.40
CA VAL A 199 -8.35 -8.31 0.26
C VAL A 199 -9.65 -9.08 0.50
N ARG A 200 -10.45 -8.68 1.49
CA ARG A 200 -11.80 -9.25 1.71
C ARG A 200 -12.69 -9.13 0.48
N ARG A 201 -12.67 -7.97 -0.19
CA ARG A 201 -13.41 -7.76 -1.45
C ARG A 201 -12.95 -8.71 -2.55
N ILE A 202 -11.63 -8.92 -2.66
CA ILE A 202 -11.03 -9.85 -3.63
C ILE A 202 -11.40 -11.30 -3.29
N ALA A 203 -11.31 -11.72 -2.03
CA ALA A 203 -11.69 -13.05 -1.58
C ALA A 203 -13.16 -13.36 -1.90
N ASN A 204 -14.05 -12.42 -1.61
CA ASN A 204 -15.47 -12.54 -1.94
C ASN A 204 -15.72 -12.68 -3.45
N TYR A 205 -15.02 -11.89 -4.26
CA TYR A 205 -15.12 -11.97 -5.73
C TYR A 205 -14.65 -13.32 -6.28
N LEU A 206 -13.59 -13.89 -5.69
CA LEU A 206 -13.03 -15.18 -6.08
C LEU A 206 -13.74 -16.37 -5.45
N ASN A 207 -14.75 -16.13 -4.60
CA ASN A 207 -15.44 -17.16 -3.80
C ASN A 207 -14.47 -17.98 -2.93
N ILE A 208 -13.51 -17.29 -2.29
CA ILE A 208 -12.54 -17.86 -1.36
C ILE A 208 -12.94 -17.49 0.06
N ASP A 209 -13.11 -18.49 0.93
CA ASP A 209 -13.39 -18.30 2.35
C ASP A 209 -12.20 -17.60 3.05
N GLN A 210 -12.49 -16.81 4.08
CA GLN A 210 -11.45 -16.15 4.90
C GLN A 210 -10.40 -17.13 5.41
N LYS A 211 -10.78 -18.33 5.86
CA LYS A 211 -9.85 -19.39 6.32
C LYS A 211 -8.87 -19.87 5.26
N ASP A 212 -9.16 -19.62 3.98
CA ASP A 212 -8.33 -19.97 2.82
C ASP A 212 -7.54 -18.75 2.28
N VAL A 213 -7.55 -17.63 3.00
CA VAL A 213 -6.69 -16.46 2.73
C VAL A 213 -5.38 -16.62 3.49
N ILE A 214 -4.26 -16.54 2.78
CA ILE A 214 -2.91 -16.44 3.35
C ILE A 214 -2.43 -15.01 3.09
N ALA A 215 -1.89 -14.32 4.10
CA ALA A 215 -1.39 -12.96 3.95
C ALA A 215 0.04 -12.86 4.44
N PHE A 216 0.86 -12.07 3.73
CA PHE A 216 2.23 -11.74 4.11
C PHE A 216 2.39 -10.23 4.24
N GLY A 217 3.08 -9.79 5.31
CA GLY A 217 3.34 -8.39 5.57
C GLY A 217 4.50 -8.19 6.55
N ASP A 218 4.96 -6.95 6.74
CA ASP A 218 6.07 -6.62 7.63
C ASP A 218 5.84 -5.37 8.49
N GLU A 219 4.91 -4.49 8.12
CA GLU A 219 4.71 -3.20 8.79
C GLU A 219 3.31 -3.01 9.38
N HIS A 220 3.13 -1.90 10.10
CA HIS A 220 1.90 -1.57 10.82
C HIS A 220 0.65 -1.51 9.93
N ASN A 221 0.78 -1.19 8.65
CA ASN A 221 -0.33 -1.17 7.69
C ASN A 221 -0.78 -2.57 7.24
N ASP A 222 -0.10 -3.62 7.71
CA ASP A 222 -0.45 -5.02 7.51
C ASP A 222 -1.17 -5.65 8.70
N LEU A 223 -1.30 -4.94 9.83
CA LEU A 223 -1.91 -5.49 11.05
C LEU A 223 -3.30 -6.03 10.78
N GLU A 224 -4.18 -5.21 10.23
CA GLU A 224 -5.56 -5.61 9.94
C GLU A 224 -5.62 -6.69 8.84
N LEU A 225 -4.63 -6.72 7.94
CA LEU A 225 -4.55 -7.72 6.88
C LEU A 225 -4.19 -9.11 7.45
N LEU A 226 -3.18 -9.19 8.31
CA LEU A 226 -2.78 -10.44 8.94
C LEU A 226 -3.85 -10.96 9.92
N ASP A 227 -4.46 -10.07 10.69
CA ASP A 227 -5.58 -10.42 11.59
C ASP A 227 -6.81 -10.94 10.81
N TYR A 228 -7.10 -10.35 9.66
CA TYR A 228 -8.19 -10.80 8.79
C TYR A 228 -7.92 -12.15 8.16
N ALA A 229 -6.68 -12.45 7.74
CA ALA A 229 -6.36 -13.67 7.00
C ALA A 229 -6.66 -14.93 7.82
N GLY A 230 -7.02 -16.02 7.14
CA GLY A 230 -7.08 -17.33 7.79
C GLY A 230 -5.71 -17.82 8.24
N TRP A 231 -4.65 -17.33 7.59
CA TRP A 231 -3.26 -17.57 7.95
C TRP A 231 -2.41 -16.33 7.64
N GLY A 232 -2.20 -15.51 8.65
CA GLY A 232 -1.36 -14.30 8.57
C GLY A 232 0.09 -14.62 8.93
N VAL A 233 1.02 -14.28 8.06
CA VAL A 233 2.46 -14.55 8.21
C VAL A 233 3.22 -13.23 8.25
N ALA A 234 3.89 -12.94 9.36
CA ALA A 234 4.79 -11.81 9.46
C ALA A 234 6.17 -12.17 8.89
N MET A 235 6.78 -11.22 8.17
CA MET A 235 8.17 -11.39 7.76
C MET A 235 9.12 -11.34 8.96
N LYS A 236 10.25 -12.08 8.92
CA LYS A 236 11.30 -12.03 9.95
C LYS A 236 11.79 -10.59 10.23
N ASN A 237 11.87 -9.77 9.21
CA ASN A 237 12.21 -8.34 9.33
C ASN A 237 11.03 -7.46 9.74
N GLY A 238 9.85 -8.01 9.94
CA GLY A 238 8.67 -7.26 10.34
C GLY A 238 8.75 -6.71 11.75
N THR A 239 7.84 -5.78 12.07
CA THR A 239 7.75 -5.17 13.41
C THR A 239 7.33 -6.18 14.46
N GLU A 240 7.79 -6.01 15.70
CA GLU A 240 7.40 -6.90 16.80
C GLU A 240 5.89 -6.89 17.06
N GLN A 241 5.24 -5.74 16.83
CA GLN A 241 3.78 -5.63 16.93
C GLN A 241 3.10 -6.55 15.92
N LEU A 242 3.55 -6.56 14.66
CA LEU A 242 2.97 -7.41 13.61
C LEU A 242 3.23 -8.90 13.91
N LYS A 243 4.45 -9.25 14.32
CA LYS A 243 4.80 -10.62 14.72
C LYS A 243 3.96 -11.15 15.88
N SER A 244 3.58 -10.27 16.82
CA SER A 244 2.81 -10.67 18.00
C SER A 244 1.37 -11.08 17.69
N ILE A 245 0.82 -10.67 16.54
CA ILE A 245 -0.55 -10.99 16.09
C ILE A 245 -0.60 -12.01 14.96
N ALA A 246 0.53 -12.25 14.29
CA ALA A 246 0.62 -13.19 13.18
C ALA A 246 0.42 -14.64 13.65
N ASN A 247 -0.09 -15.50 12.79
CA ASN A 247 -0.17 -16.93 13.04
C ASN A 247 1.23 -17.59 13.01
N ASP A 248 2.14 -17.01 12.19
CA ASP A 248 3.50 -17.50 12.05
C ASP A 248 4.45 -16.39 11.58
N VAL A 249 5.76 -16.65 11.65
CA VAL A 249 6.82 -15.72 11.23
C VAL A 249 7.78 -16.46 10.30
N THR A 250 8.16 -15.83 9.18
CA THR A 250 9.12 -16.44 8.24
C THR A 250 10.49 -16.64 8.90
N GLU A 251 11.18 -17.74 8.60
CA GLU A 251 12.56 -18.01 9.11
C GLU A 251 13.60 -17.06 8.51
N HIS A 252 13.31 -16.49 7.34
CA HIS A 252 14.18 -15.63 6.56
C HIS A 252 13.57 -14.26 6.34
N THR A 253 14.41 -13.24 6.13
CA THR A 253 13.98 -11.89 5.78
C THR A 253 13.54 -11.82 4.31
N ASN A 254 12.94 -10.69 3.92
CA ASN A 254 12.66 -10.38 2.52
C ASN A 254 13.92 -10.33 1.63
N GLN A 255 15.11 -10.12 2.23
CA GLN A 255 16.40 -10.14 1.52
C GLN A 255 16.88 -11.56 1.22
N GLU A 256 16.39 -12.53 1.96
CA GLU A 256 16.78 -13.95 1.94
C GLU A 256 15.66 -14.82 1.36
N ASP A 257 14.74 -14.22 0.59
CA ASP A 257 13.59 -14.91 -0.02
C ASP A 257 12.63 -15.57 0.99
N GLY A 258 12.45 -14.95 2.17
CA GLY A 258 11.67 -15.52 3.26
C GLY A 258 10.23 -15.86 2.86
N LEU A 259 9.57 -15.00 2.09
CA LEU A 259 8.23 -15.28 1.56
C LEU A 259 8.22 -16.52 0.68
N ALA A 260 9.18 -16.64 -0.24
CA ALA A 260 9.24 -17.74 -1.17
C ALA A 260 9.48 -19.08 -0.47
N THR A 261 10.50 -19.14 0.40
CA THR A 261 10.82 -20.35 1.16
C THR A 261 9.65 -20.80 2.03
N TYR A 262 9.02 -19.87 2.75
CA TYR A 262 7.85 -20.17 3.57
C TYR A 262 6.67 -20.71 2.74
N LEU A 263 6.41 -20.09 1.59
CA LEU A 263 5.29 -20.48 0.75
C LEU A 263 5.51 -21.85 0.08
N GLU A 264 6.76 -22.18 -0.30
CA GLU A 264 7.13 -23.49 -0.83
C GLU A 264 6.84 -24.60 0.18
N ASP A 265 7.23 -24.40 1.44
CA ASP A 265 6.99 -25.36 2.53
C ASP A 265 5.48 -25.48 2.86
N LEU A 266 4.80 -24.35 3.00
CA LEU A 266 3.38 -24.32 3.37
C LEU A 266 2.47 -24.98 2.34
N LEU A 267 2.77 -24.82 1.06
CA LEU A 267 1.95 -25.31 -0.06
C LEU A 267 2.52 -26.57 -0.75
N ALA A 268 3.69 -27.04 -0.34
CA ALA A 268 4.43 -28.15 -0.98
C ALA A 268 4.60 -27.95 -2.49
N LEU A 269 5.18 -26.77 -2.89
CA LEU A 269 5.34 -26.34 -4.29
C LEU A 269 6.58 -26.90 -4.98
#